data_5912ed01c738aedb3b2db6fef04dff6d
#
_entry.id   5912ed01c738aedb3b2db6fef04dff6d
#
_cell.length_a   1.000
_cell.length_b   1.000
_cell.length_c   1.000
_cell.angle_alpha   90.00
_cell.angle_beta   90.00
_cell.angle_gamma   90.00
#
_symmetry.space_group_name_H-M   'P 1'
#
loop_
_entity.id
_entity.type
_entity.pdbx_description
1 polymer ?
#
loop_
_entity_poly.entity_id
_entity_poly.type
_entity_poly.pdbx_seq_one_letter_code
_entity_poly.pdbx_strand_id
1 'polypeptide(L)'
;VVARMAFTPDSDAQINAITATITGQEVVVRGSGTNRTTYRNTVHEEEAVLHQGGLVPEGQRVDVSGTFMLGEGAPLSFEASDNELSWTIAYHIDIARWPDWSESKTFIVKPPPAKQSQGW
;
A
#
# COMPACT_ATOMS: atom_id res chain seq x y z
N VAL A 1 2.92 -9.86 0.87
CA VAL A 1 2.00 -8.97 0.14
C VAL A 1 2.53 -8.72 -1.26
N VAL A 2 1.73 -8.97 -2.26
CA VAL A 2 2.07 -8.71 -3.65
C VAL A 2 1.39 -7.44 -4.10
N ALA A 3 2.19 -6.49 -4.56
CA ALA A 3 1.70 -5.27 -5.19
C ALA A 3 1.71 -5.47 -6.69
N ARG A 4 0.56 -5.29 -7.32
CA ARG A 4 0.45 -5.45 -8.76
C ARG A 4 -0.37 -4.32 -9.36
N MET A 5 0.08 -3.83 -10.50
CA MET A 5 -0.55 -2.75 -11.20
C MET A 5 -0.46 -2.99 -12.70
N ALA A 6 -1.54 -2.69 -13.40
CA ALA A 6 -1.57 -2.79 -14.85
C ALA A 6 -2.36 -1.63 -15.44
N PHE A 7 -1.90 -1.12 -16.56
CA PHE A 7 -2.59 -0.06 -17.28
C PHE A 7 -2.15 -0.04 -18.75
N THR A 8 -2.94 0.65 -19.57
CA THR A 8 -2.62 0.85 -20.97
C THR A 8 -2.73 2.35 -21.24
N PRO A 9 -1.65 3.03 -21.64
CA PRO A 9 -1.70 4.47 -21.85
C PRO A 9 -2.48 4.86 -23.11
N ASP A 10 -3.17 5.99 -23.05
CA ASP A 10 -3.92 6.55 -24.18
C ASP A 10 -3.05 7.35 -25.14
N SER A 11 -1.83 7.62 -24.77
CA SER A 11 -0.84 8.31 -25.58
C SER A 11 0.56 7.85 -25.14
N ASP A 12 1.56 8.14 -25.95
CA ASP A 12 2.95 7.82 -25.59
C ASP A 12 3.29 8.46 -24.25
N ALA A 13 3.86 7.71 -23.34
CA ALA A 13 4.21 8.19 -22.02
C ALA A 13 5.66 7.87 -21.67
N GLN A 14 6.38 8.90 -21.22
CA GLN A 14 7.71 8.70 -20.65
C GLN A 14 7.53 8.53 -19.15
N ILE A 15 7.70 7.30 -18.68
CA ILE A 15 7.57 6.98 -17.27
C ILE A 15 8.95 7.06 -16.61
N ASN A 16 9.05 7.82 -15.52
CA ASN A 16 10.29 7.89 -14.76
C ASN A 16 10.41 6.75 -13.77
N ALA A 17 9.32 6.44 -13.08
CA ALA A 17 9.27 5.31 -12.16
C ALA A 17 7.84 4.95 -11.83
N ILE A 18 7.62 3.69 -11.47
CA ILE A 18 6.37 3.24 -10.86
C ILE A 18 6.75 2.64 -9.51
N THR A 19 6.15 3.15 -8.44
CA THR A 19 6.44 2.71 -7.08
C THR A 19 5.19 2.26 -6.36
N ALA A 20 5.37 1.41 -5.37
CA ALA A 20 4.34 1.04 -4.43
C ALA A 20 4.89 1.23 -3.02
N THR A 21 4.12 1.85 -2.16
CA THR A 21 4.48 2.05 -0.76
C THR A 21 3.43 1.41 0.12
N ILE A 22 3.87 0.53 1.01
CA ILE A 22 2.96 -0.04 1.99
C ILE A 22 3.18 0.66 3.33
N THR A 23 2.07 0.99 3.98
CA THR A 23 2.07 1.74 5.23
C THR A 23 1.14 1.07 6.22
N GLY A 24 1.66 0.77 7.41
CA GLY A 24 0.87 0.36 8.55
C GLY A 24 0.69 1.57 9.47
N GLN A 25 -0.55 1.93 9.75
CA GLN A 25 -0.85 3.10 10.56
C GLN A 25 -1.76 2.73 11.72
N GLU A 26 -1.36 3.16 12.91
CA GLU A 26 -2.16 3.05 14.11
C GLU A 26 -2.91 4.36 14.31
N VAL A 27 -4.19 4.24 14.61
CA VAL A 27 -5.05 5.38 14.94
C VAL A 27 -5.61 5.13 16.32
N VAL A 28 -5.41 6.05 17.23
CA VAL A 28 -5.91 5.99 18.60
C VAL A 28 -6.75 7.21 18.88
N VAL A 29 -7.98 6.99 19.35
CA VAL A 29 -8.89 8.07 19.74
C VAL A 29 -8.97 8.10 21.25
N ARG A 30 -8.70 9.27 21.85
CA ARG A 30 -8.74 9.47 23.29
C ARG A 30 -9.68 10.61 23.64
N GLY A 31 -10.30 10.52 24.83
CA GLY A 31 -11.23 11.52 25.30
C GLY A 31 -12.66 11.23 24.88
N SER A 32 -13.57 12.12 25.20
CA SER A 32 -14.99 11.98 24.89
C SER A 32 -15.62 13.33 24.57
N GLY A 33 -16.72 13.28 23.82
CA GLY A 33 -17.46 14.50 23.46
C GLY A 33 -16.60 15.46 22.66
N THR A 34 -16.59 16.74 23.07
CA THR A 34 -15.81 17.78 22.40
C THR A 34 -14.31 17.70 22.69
N ASN A 35 -13.91 16.84 23.63
CA ASN A 35 -12.51 16.68 24.02
C ASN A 35 -11.85 15.45 23.36
N ARG A 36 -12.43 14.94 22.30
CA ARG A 36 -11.82 13.81 21.57
C ARG A 36 -10.60 14.28 20.81
N THR A 37 -9.54 13.50 20.93
CA THR A 37 -8.29 13.71 20.20
C THR A 37 -7.92 12.44 19.48
N THR A 38 -7.56 12.57 18.21
CA THR A 38 -7.14 11.46 17.39
C THR A 38 -5.63 11.52 17.20
N TYR A 39 -4.95 10.43 17.53
CA TYR A 39 -3.51 10.27 17.33
C TYR A 39 -3.27 9.28 16.21
N ARG A 40 -2.36 9.62 15.30
CA ARG A 40 -1.94 8.73 14.23
C ARG A 40 -0.45 8.47 14.33
N ASN A 41 -0.09 7.21 14.17
CA ASN A 41 1.30 6.81 14.23
C ASN A 41 1.60 5.79 13.13
N THR A 42 2.61 6.06 12.33
CA THR A 42 3.07 5.11 11.31
C THR A 42 3.98 4.09 11.98
N VAL A 43 3.55 2.83 11.96
CA VAL A 43 4.29 1.74 12.59
C VAL A 43 5.14 0.97 11.61
N HIS A 44 4.88 1.13 10.31
CA HIS A 44 5.67 0.49 9.26
C HIS A 44 5.51 1.26 7.95
N GLU A 45 6.61 1.43 7.23
CA GLU A 45 6.57 2.03 5.89
C GLU A 45 7.68 1.41 5.05
N GLU A 46 7.33 0.95 3.87
CA GLU A 46 8.28 0.33 2.95
C GLU A 46 7.89 0.66 1.51
N GLU A 47 8.87 1.03 0.70
CA GLU A 47 8.66 1.35 -0.70
C GLU A 47 9.37 0.34 -1.60
N ALA A 48 8.71 -0.05 -2.68
CA ALA A 48 9.30 -0.87 -3.72
C ALA A 48 9.16 -0.18 -5.08
N VAL A 49 10.21 -0.24 -5.87
CA VAL A 49 10.18 0.23 -7.26
C VAL A 49 9.69 -0.92 -8.13
N LEU A 50 8.53 -0.75 -8.76
CA LEU A 50 7.93 -1.78 -9.60
C LEU A 50 8.43 -1.69 -11.04
N HIS A 51 8.83 -0.48 -11.47
CA HIS A 51 9.31 -0.23 -12.83
C HIS A 51 10.27 0.95 -12.78
N GLN A 52 11.44 0.79 -13.38
CA GLN A 52 12.48 1.82 -13.34
C GLN A 52 12.34 2.89 -14.41
N GLY A 53 11.33 2.77 -15.23
CA GLY A 53 11.06 3.80 -16.21
C GLY A 53 11.32 3.39 -17.65
N GLY A 54 11.01 4.29 -18.55
CA GLY A 54 11.15 4.10 -19.99
C GLY A 54 9.96 4.67 -20.74
N LEU A 55 10.08 4.69 -22.06
CA LEU A 55 9.01 5.11 -22.92
C LEU A 55 8.01 3.98 -23.11
N VAL A 56 6.73 4.28 -22.85
CA VAL A 56 5.63 3.35 -23.08
C VAL A 56 4.78 3.92 -24.21
N PRO A 57 4.74 3.27 -25.37
CA PRO A 57 3.92 3.73 -26.48
C PRO A 57 2.42 3.62 -26.19
N GLU A 58 1.63 4.45 -26.85
CA GLU A 58 0.20 4.38 -26.80
C GLU A 58 -0.28 2.94 -27.11
N GLY A 59 -1.20 2.46 -26.31
CA GLY A 59 -1.80 1.14 -26.50
C GLY A 59 -1.00 -0.02 -25.97
N GLN A 60 0.22 0.21 -25.50
CA GLN A 60 1.03 -0.86 -24.91
C GLN A 60 0.62 -1.10 -23.46
N ARG A 61 0.23 -2.34 -23.16
CA ARG A 61 -0.12 -2.71 -21.78
C ARG A 61 1.15 -2.77 -20.90
N VAL A 62 1.06 -2.12 -19.76
CA VAL A 62 2.07 -2.21 -18.71
C VAL A 62 1.51 -3.03 -17.57
N ASP A 63 2.22 -4.07 -17.16
CA ASP A 63 1.83 -4.93 -16.03
C ASP A 63 3.08 -5.11 -15.17
N VAL A 64 3.05 -4.58 -13.97
CA VAL A 64 4.20 -4.59 -13.06
C VAL A 64 3.79 -5.09 -11.69
N SER A 65 4.72 -5.73 -11.00
CA SER A 65 4.47 -6.26 -9.67
C SER A 65 5.73 -6.23 -8.82
N GLY A 66 5.52 -6.27 -7.52
CA GLY A 66 6.58 -6.39 -6.54
C GLY A 66 6.05 -7.09 -5.30
N THR A 67 6.93 -7.61 -4.47
CA THR A 67 6.55 -8.31 -3.26
C THR A 67 7.12 -7.61 -2.04
N PHE A 68 6.25 -7.38 -1.05
CA PHE A 68 6.65 -6.91 0.26
C PHE A 68 6.64 -8.09 1.23
N MET A 69 7.76 -8.31 1.89
CA MET A 69 7.89 -9.39 2.86
C MET A 69 7.63 -8.83 4.25
N LEU A 70 6.40 -8.99 4.73
CA LEU A 70 6.07 -8.62 6.09
C LEU A 70 6.52 -9.75 7.01
N GLY A 71 7.44 -9.47 7.91
CA GLY A 71 7.95 -10.46 8.86
C GLY A 71 6.88 -10.90 9.85
N GLU A 72 7.17 -11.94 10.61
CA GLU A 72 6.27 -12.47 11.63
C GLU A 72 5.89 -11.43 12.69
N GLY A 73 6.76 -10.45 12.90
CA GLY A 73 6.50 -9.36 13.83
C GLY A 73 5.65 -8.23 13.27
N ALA A 74 5.19 -8.33 12.02
CA ALA A 74 4.37 -7.27 11.45
C ALA A 74 3.04 -7.17 12.20
N PRO A 75 2.61 -5.95 12.57
CA PRO A 75 1.34 -5.80 13.28
C PRO A 75 0.16 -6.25 12.41
N LEU A 76 -0.78 -6.95 13.03
CA LEU A 76 -1.99 -7.38 12.35
C LEU A 76 -2.99 -6.23 12.26
N SER A 77 -3.78 -6.21 11.20
CA SER A 77 -4.89 -5.25 11.11
C SER A 77 -5.90 -5.52 12.23
N PHE A 78 -6.38 -4.46 12.87
CA PHE A 78 -7.47 -4.59 13.84
C PHE A 78 -8.28 -3.31 13.87
N GLU A 79 -9.50 -3.42 14.39
CA GLU A 79 -10.37 -2.30 14.64
C GLU A 79 -11.09 -2.52 15.96
N ALA A 80 -11.07 -1.50 16.81
CA ALA A 80 -11.79 -1.48 18.08
C ALA A 80 -12.38 -0.09 18.23
N SER A 81 -13.22 0.12 19.25
CA SER A 81 -13.93 1.38 19.42
C SER A 81 -13.02 2.61 19.47
N ASP A 82 -11.83 2.46 20.05
CA ASP A 82 -10.90 3.58 20.25
C ASP A 82 -9.55 3.41 19.55
N ASN A 83 -9.32 2.25 18.94
CA ASN A 83 -8.05 1.93 18.31
C ASN A 83 -8.27 1.23 16.97
N GLU A 84 -7.41 1.54 16.03
CA GLU A 84 -7.42 0.89 14.75
C GLU A 84 -5.98 0.76 14.25
N LEU A 85 -5.66 -0.39 13.68
CA LEU A 85 -4.44 -0.54 12.91
C LEU A 85 -4.84 -0.88 11.49
N SER A 86 -4.49 -0.02 10.55
CA SER A 86 -4.82 -0.20 9.15
C SER A 86 -3.57 -0.28 8.30
N TRP A 87 -3.66 -1.04 7.23
CA TRP A 87 -2.62 -1.16 6.24
C TRP A 87 -3.11 -0.61 4.90
N THR A 88 -2.27 0.19 4.28
CA THR A 88 -2.56 0.72 2.94
C THR A 88 -1.40 0.46 2.01
N ILE A 89 -1.72 0.32 0.73
CA ILE A 89 -0.74 0.28 -0.32
C ILE A 89 -1.03 1.45 -1.27
N ALA A 90 -0.03 2.27 -1.53
CA ALA A 90 -0.14 3.41 -2.41
C ALA A 90 0.71 3.19 -3.64
N TYR A 91 0.11 3.33 -4.80
CA TYR A 91 0.79 3.25 -6.09
C TYR A 91 1.03 4.65 -6.62
N HIS A 92 2.20 4.86 -7.18
CA HIS A 92 2.57 6.15 -7.75
C HIS A 92 3.25 5.94 -9.10
N ILE A 93 2.78 6.67 -10.10
CA ILE A 93 3.41 6.70 -11.41
C ILE A 93 3.95 8.10 -11.64
N ASP A 94 5.26 8.21 -11.75
CA ASP A 94 5.93 9.46 -12.07
C ASP A 94 6.08 9.53 -13.59
N ILE A 95 5.36 10.46 -14.20
CA ILE A 95 5.28 10.62 -15.65
C ILE A 95 5.90 11.95 -16.06
N ALA A 96 6.87 11.92 -16.95
CA ALA A 96 7.49 13.15 -17.45
C ALA A 96 6.46 14.04 -18.18
N ARG A 97 6.44 15.32 -17.85
CA ARG A 97 5.59 16.34 -18.48
C ARG A 97 4.09 16.21 -18.21
N TRP A 98 3.67 15.25 -17.38
CA TRP A 98 2.27 15.05 -17.00
C TRP A 98 2.16 15.07 -15.49
N PRO A 99 0.98 15.39 -14.94
CA PRO A 99 0.77 15.21 -13.51
C PRO A 99 1.00 13.75 -13.14
N ASP A 100 1.62 13.52 -11.99
CA ASP A 100 1.79 12.16 -11.47
C ASP A 100 0.44 11.54 -11.17
N TRP A 101 0.39 10.22 -11.32
CA TRP A 101 -0.81 9.46 -10.98
C TRP A 101 -0.58 8.70 -9.68
N SER A 102 -1.60 8.70 -8.83
CA SER A 102 -1.54 8.00 -7.54
C SER A 102 -2.86 7.32 -7.22
N GLU A 103 -2.78 6.18 -6.58
CA GLU A 103 -3.94 5.45 -6.07
C GLU A 103 -3.54 4.73 -4.78
N SER A 104 -4.44 4.72 -3.79
CA SER A 104 -4.22 3.97 -2.55
C SER A 104 -5.35 2.98 -2.32
N LYS A 105 -5.01 1.85 -1.72
CA LYS A 105 -5.97 0.82 -1.33
C LYS A 105 -5.66 0.35 0.08
N THR A 106 -6.71 0.08 0.84
CA THR A 106 -6.57 -0.53 2.16
C THR A 106 -6.55 -2.04 2.00
N PHE A 107 -5.71 -2.70 2.75
CA PHE A 107 -5.67 -4.15 2.79
C PHE A 107 -5.59 -4.65 4.23
N ILE A 108 -5.85 -5.93 4.42
CA ILE A 108 -5.89 -6.54 5.75
C ILE A 108 -4.69 -7.46 5.93
N VAL A 109 -3.96 -7.27 7.03
CA VAL A 109 -2.91 -8.19 7.45
C VAL A 109 -3.53 -9.16 8.46
N LYS A 110 -3.58 -10.44 8.09
CA LYS A 110 -4.18 -11.50 8.89
C LYS A 110 -3.11 -12.39 9.50
N PRO A 111 -3.44 -13.11 10.58
CA PRO A 111 -2.52 -14.12 11.09
C PRO A 111 -2.25 -15.20 10.03
N PRO A 112 -1.14 -15.93 10.15
CA PRO A 112 -0.85 -17.01 9.21
C PRO A 112 -1.98 -18.00 9.09
N PRO A 113 -2.14 -18.64 7.92
CA PRO A 113 -3.16 -19.67 7.77
C PRO A 113 -3.03 -20.74 8.85
N ALA A 114 -4.15 -21.38 9.12
CA ALA A 114 -4.31 -22.29 10.24
C ALA A 114 -3.47 -23.57 10.15
N LYS A 115 -2.22 -23.43 9.84
CA LYS A 115 -1.29 -24.53 10.02
C LYS A 115 -1.32 -25.02 11.45
N GLN A 116 -1.44 -24.09 12.36
CA GLN A 116 -1.47 -24.44 13.75
C GLN A 116 -2.67 -25.30 14.09
N SER A 117 -3.70 -25.31 13.29
CA SER A 117 -4.82 -26.19 13.51
C SER A 117 -4.43 -27.65 13.35
N GLN A 118 -3.38 -27.89 12.64
CA GLN A 118 -2.88 -29.24 12.43
C GLN A 118 -2.29 -29.86 13.68
N GLY A 119 -2.02 -29.07 14.65
CA GLY A 119 -1.49 -29.56 15.90
C GLY A 119 -2.52 -30.30 16.77
N TRP A 120 -3.71 -30.30 16.39
CA TRP A 120 -4.80 -30.87 17.17
C TRP A 120 -5.05 -32.31 16.87
#